data_cc0820031d917f423ce22b00674a349d
#
_entry.id   cc0820031d917f423ce22b00674a349d
#
_cell.length_a   1.000
_cell.length_b   1.000
_cell.length_c   1.000
_cell.angle_alpha   90.00
_cell.angle_beta   90.00
_cell.angle_gamma   90.00
#
_symmetry.space_group_name_H-M   'P 1'
#
loop_
_entity.id
_entity.type
_entity.pdbx_description
1 polymer ?
#
loop_
_entity_poly.entity_id
_entity_poly.type
_entity_poly.pdbx_seq_one_letter_code
_entity_poly.pdbx_strand_id
1 'polypeptide(L)'
;MEIRSVGVVGAGQMGNGIAHVFALAGYDVLLNDISHEALDKAIALIDRNIERQVSRGKTTAEDKAAAMARIRTTTRLADLGASDLIIEAATERETVKQAIFEDLLPHIQPHTILTSNTSSISITRLASRTDRPER
;
A
#
# COMPACT_ATOMS: atom_id res chain seq x y z
N MET A 1 12.95 -7.05 -13.52
CA MET A 1 11.52 -7.18 -13.14
C MET A 1 10.87 -5.81 -13.13
N GLU A 2 9.73 -5.70 -13.72
CA GLU A 2 8.96 -4.45 -13.74
C GLU A 2 7.88 -4.47 -12.65
N ILE A 3 7.81 -3.42 -11.85
CA ILE A 3 6.77 -3.28 -10.84
C ILE A 3 5.56 -2.60 -11.49
N ARG A 4 4.41 -3.25 -11.46
CA ARG A 4 3.16 -2.72 -12.01
C ARG A 4 2.06 -2.59 -10.97
N SER A 5 2.09 -3.43 -9.94
CA SER A 5 1.06 -3.46 -8.91
C SER A 5 1.68 -3.31 -7.53
N VAL A 6 1.03 -2.51 -6.70
CA VAL A 6 1.47 -2.18 -5.35
C VAL A 6 0.37 -2.51 -4.36
N GLY A 7 0.68 -3.34 -3.39
CA GLY A 7 -0.19 -3.59 -2.25
C GLY A 7 0.23 -2.71 -1.08
N VAL A 8 -0.72 -2.06 -0.45
CA VAL A 8 -0.46 -1.20 0.72
C VAL A 8 -1.27 -1.74 1.89
N VAL A 9 -0.57 -2.11 2.97
CA VAL A 9 -1.20 -2.60 4.20
C VAL A 9 -1.34 -1.45 5.17
N GLY A 10 -2.57 -1.11 5.50
CA GLY A 10 -2.90 0.00 6.39
C GLY A 10 -3.41 1.23 5.64
N ALA A 11 -4.63 1.65 5.95
CA ALA A 11 -5.31 2.75 5.27
C ALA A 11 -5.30 4.05 6.09
N GLY A 12 -4.43 4.16 7.08
CA GLY A 12 -4.22 5.39 7.84
C GLY A 12 -3.54 6.46 7.00
N GLN A 13 -3.09 7.52 7.65
CA GLN A 13 -2.51 8.67 6.96
C GLN A 13 -1.34 8.28 6.05
N MET A 14 -0.45 7.42 6.55
CA MET A 14 0.73 6.99 5.80
C MET A 14 0.36 6.12 4.60
N GLY A 15 -0.46 5.09 4.81
CA GLY A 15 -0.90 4.20 3.73
C GLY A 15 -1.71 4.94 2.69
N ASN A 16 -2.55 5.86 3.11
CA ASN A 16 -3.30 6.74 2.24
C ASN A 16 -2.38 7.53 1.31
N GLY A 17 -1.36 8.18 1.88
CA GLY A 17 -0.40 8.97 1.08
C GLY A 17 0.38 8.12 0.09
N ILE A 18 0.78 6.93 0.49
CA ILE A 18 1.50 5.99 -0.38
C ILE A 18 0.62 5.56 -1.55
N ALA A 19 -0.63 5.17 -1.26
CA ALA A 19 -1.59 4.78 -2.30
C ALA A 19 -1.82 5.90 -3.31
N HIS A 20 -1.99 7.12 -2.82
CA HIS A 20 -2.17 8.32 -3.62
C HIS A 20 -1.01 8.52 -4.62
N VAL A 21 0.22 8.49 -4.11
CA VAL A 21 1.41 8.74 -4.93
C VAL A 21 1.57 7.68 -6.02
N PHE A 22 1.43 6.40 -5.65
CA PHE A 22 1.59 5.32 -6.63
C PHE A 22 0.48 5.32 -7.68
N ALA A 23 -0.75 5.63 -7.28
CA ALA A 23 -1.87 5.68 -8.23
C ALA A 23 -1.67 6.79 -9.27
N LEU A 24 -1.23 7.97 -8.84
CA LEU A 24 -0.93 9.07 -9.76
C LEU A 24 0.26 8.75 -10.67
N ALA A 25 1.20 7.96 -10.17
CA ALA A 25 2.37 7.56 -10.96
C ALA A 25 2.07 6.46 -12.00
N GLY A 26 0.87 5.90 -11.99
CA GLY A 26 0.44 4.93 -13.00
C GLY A 26 0.41 3.50 -12.55
N TYR A 27 0.61 3.24 -11.26
CA TYR A 27 0.60 1.87 -10.72
C TYR A 27 -0.81 1.46 -10.31
N ASP A 28 -1.12 0.18 -10.46
CA ASP A 28 -2.31 -0.39 -9.85
C ASP A 28 -2.07 -0.54 -8.36
N VAL A 29 -3.01 -0.08 -7.54
CA VAL A 29 -2.88 -0.09 -6.09
C VAL A 29 -4.01 -0.88 -5.45
N LEU A 30 -3.66 -1.79 -4.55
CA LEU A 30 -4.62 -2.48 -3.71
C LEU A 30 -4.36 -2.08 -2.27
N LEU A 31 -5.26 -1.28 -1.73
CA LEU A 31 -5.16 -0.75 -0.37
C LEU A 31 -5.90 -1.67 0.59
N ASN A 32 -5.21 -2.14 1.60
CA ASN A 32 -5.72 -3.08 2.58
C ASN A 32 -5.85 -2.44 3.96
N ASP A 33 -6.94 -2.75 4.63
CA ASP A 33 -7.12 -2.50 6.06
C ASP A 33 -8.13 -3.50 6.60
N ILE A 34 -8.08 -3.78 7.89
CA ILE A 34 -9.07 -4.65 8.52
C ILE A 34 -10.43 -3.95 8.67
N SER A 35 -10.46 -2.63 8.56
CA SER A 35 -11.64 -1.81 8.71
C SER A 35 -12.15 -1.28 7.38
N HIS A 36 -13.35 -1.65 6.98
CA HIS A 36 -14.02 -1.08 5.81
C HIS A 36 -14.17 0.43 5.93
N GLU A 37 -14.49 0.90 7.14
CA GLU A 37 -14.66 2.32 7.40
C GLU A 37 -13.37 3.09 7.15
N ALA A 38 -12.23 2.53 7.58
CA ALA A 38 -10.93 3.14 7.32
C ALA A 38 -10.62 3.21 5.82
N LEU A 39 -10.98 2.16 5.07
CA LEU A 39 -10.82 2.13 3.62
C LEU A 39 -11.66 3.19 2.93
N ASP A 40 -12.92 3.32 3.31
CA ASP A 40 -13.82 4.32 2.72
C ASP A 40 -13.33 5.74 2.99
N LYS A 41 -12.86 6.00 4.21
CA LYS A 41 -12.29 7.30 4.58
C LYS A 41 -11.03 7.60 3.79
N ALA A 42 -10.19 6.59 3.59
CA ALA A 42 -8.96 6.74 2.82
C ALA A 42 -9.25 7.11 1.37
N ILE A 43 -10.19 6.43 0.74
CA ILE A 43 -10.57 6.73 -0.65
C ILE A 43 -11.12 8.15 -0.76
N ALA A 44 -11.99 8.55 0.16
CA ALA A 44 -12.57 9.90 0.17
C ALA A 44 -11.49 10.96 0.33
N LEU A 45 -10.49 10.71 1.18
CA LEU A 45 -9.40 11.65 1.42
C LEU A 45 -8.46 11.74 0.21
N ILE A 46 -8.15 10.61 -0.42
CA ILE A 46 -7.34 10.61 -1.65
C ILE A 46 -8.04 11.41 -2.74
N ASP A 47 -9.33 11.18 -2.93
CA ASP A 47 -10.13 11.91 -3.91
C ASP A 47 -10.03 13.41 -3.67
N ARG A 48 -10.24 13.85 -2.44
CA ARG A 48 -10.17 15.26 -2.05
C ARG A 48 -8.79 15.85 -2.28
N ASN A 49 -7.74 15.11 -1.92
CA ASN A 49 -6.37 15.60 -2.07
C ASN A 49 -5.98 15.74 -3.54
N ILE A 50 -6.38 14.80 -4.39
CA ILE A 50 -6.12 14.90 -5.82
C ILE A 50 -6.94 16.06 -6.41
N GLU A 51 -8.18 16.26 -5.97
CA GLU A 51 -9.01 17.38 -6.42
C GLU A 51 -8.36 18.73 -6.13
N ARG A 52 -7.72 18.88 -4.96
CA ARG A 52 -6.95 20.07 -4.65
C ARG A 52 -5.81 20.28 -5.63
N GLN A 53 -5.12 19.21 -6.01
CA GLN A 53 -4.03 19.28 -6.98
C GLN A 53 -4.55 19.70 -8.36
N VAL A 54 -5.72 19.20 -8.74
CA VAL A 54 -6.38 19.62 -9.98
C VAL A 54 -6.68 21.12 -9.92
N SER A 55 -7.26 21.59 -8.82
CA SER A 55 -7.61 23.01 -8.63
C SER A 55 -6.40 23.93 -8.68
N ARG A 56 -5.24 23.43 -8.28
CA ARG A 56 -3.97 24.18 -8.28
C ARG A 56 -3.19 24.03 -9.57
N GLY A 57 -3.72 23.31 -10.54
CA GLY A 57 -3.06 23.09 -11.82
C GLY A 57 -1.89 22.10 -11.77
N LYS A 58 -1.75 21.32 -10.69
CA LYS A 58 -0.65 20.36 -10.54
C LYS A 58 -0.92 19.03 -11.22
N THR A 59 -2.19 18.73 -11.45
CA THR A 59 -2.60 17.54 -12.20
C THR A 59 -3.92 17.86 -12.92
N THR A 60 -4.40 16.95 -13.76
CA THR A 60 -5.62 17.17 -14.53
C THR A 60 -6.77 16.33 -13.98
N ALA A 61 -8.02 16.72 -14.34
CA ALA A 61 -9.20 15.93 -13.99
C ALA A 61 -9.13 14.53 -14.62
N GLU A 62 -8.53 14.40 -15.80
CA GLU A 62 -8.35 13.13 -16.48
C GLU A 62 -7.38 12.24 -15.71
N ASP A 63 -6.26 12.81 -15.25
CA ASP A 63 -5.27 12.08 -14.45
C ASP A 63 -5.87 11.65 -13.10
N LYS A 64 -6.70 12.50 -12.49
CA LYS A 64 -7.44 12.15 -11.29
C LYS A 64 -8.33 10.93 -11.52
N ALA A 65 -9.13 10.95 -12.56
CA ALA A 65 -10.05 9.85 -12.87
C ALA A 65 -9.28 8.55 -13.10
N ALA A 66 -8.17 8.62 -13.82
CA ALA A 66 -7.32 7.45 -14.08
C ALA A 66 -6.70 6.92 -12.78
N ALA A 67 -6.20 7.80 -11.91
CA ALA A 67 -5.61 7.41 -10.63
C ALA A 67 -6.64 6.74 -9.73
N MET A 68 -7.82 7.31 -9.60
CA MET A 68 -8.87 6.74 -8.76
C MET A 68 -9.31 5.37 -9.28
N ALA A 69 -9.32 5.16 -10.59
CA ALA A 69 -9.66 3.88 -11.19
C ALA A 69 -8.60 2.79 -10.91
N ARG A 70 -7.37 3.19 -10.62
CA ARG A 70 -6.27 2.26 -10.31
C ARG A 70 -6.30 1.79 -8.86
N ILE A 71 -7.01 2.47 -7.97
CA ILE A 71 -7.05 2.15 -6.55
C ILE A 71 -8.24 1.24 -6.26
N ARG A 72 -7.94 0.07 -5.70
CA ARG A 72 -8.95 -0.86 -5.19
C ARG A 72 -8.68 -1.09 -3.71
N THR A 73 -9.67 -1.58 -3.00
CA THR A 73 -9.57 -1.83 -1.57
C THR A 73 -9.94 -3.26 -1.22
N THR A 74 -9.39 -3.76 -0.12
CA THR A 74 -9.70 -5.08 0.39
C THR A 74 -9.48 -5.13 1.90
N THR A 75 -10.28 -5.95 2.59
CA THR A 75 -10.05 -6.25 4.00
C THR A 75 -9.24 -7.53 4.20
N ARG A 76 -8.84 -8.19 3.13
CA ARG A 76 -8.17 -9.50 3.16
C ARG A 76 -6.72 -9.39 2.69
N LEU A 77 -5.77 -9.73 3.56
CA LEU A 77 -4.34 -9.72 3.22
C LEU A 77 -4.02 -10.66 2.05
N ALA A 78 -4.71 -11.79 1.95
CA ALA A 78 -4.49 -12.75 0.87
C ALA A 78 -4.65 -12.12 -0.51
N ASP A 79 -5.50 -11.12 -0.65
CA ASP A 79 -5.74 -10.45 -1.93
C ASP A 79 -4.51 -9.70 -2.44
N LEU A 80 -3.56 -9.38 -1.56
CA LEU A 80 -2.31 -8.72 -1.94
C LEU A 80 -1.29 -9.67 -2.57
N GLY A 81 -1.58 -10.96 -2.59
CA GLY A 81 -0.64 -11.98 -3.06
C GLY A 81 -0.16 -11.80 -4.50
N ALA A 82 -0.92 -11.14 -5.35
CA ALA A 82 -0.54 -10.89 -6.74
C ALA A 82 0.26 -9.60 -6.93
N SER A 83 0.49 -8.84 -5.86
CA SER A 83 1.22 -7.57 -5.95
C SER A 83 2.71 -7.78 -6.18
N ASP A 84 3.33 -6.88 -6.95
CA ASP A 84 4.77 -6.91 -7.21
C ASP A 84 5.55 -6.30 -6.06
N LEU A 85 4.99 -5.27 -5.42
CA LEU A 85 5.57 -4.60 -4.27
C LEU A 85 4.49 -4.49 -3.19
N ILE A 86 4.82 -4.86 -1.97
CA ILE A 86 3.91 -4.70 -0.83
C ILE A 86 4.58 -3.80 0.20
N ILE A 87 3.89 -2.75 0.59
CA ILE A 87 4.36 -1.77 1.56
C ILE A 87 3.49 -1.88 2.81
N GLU A 88 4.12 -2.20 3.94
CA GLU A 88 3.44 -2.23 5.22
C GLU A 88 3.49 -0.83 5.85
N ALA A 89 2.32 -0.25 6.12
CA ALA A 89 2.18 1.09 6.69
C ALA A 89 1.14 1.10 7.83
N ALA A 90 0.86 -0.06 8.42
CA ALA A 90 -0.24 -0.22 9.36
C ALA A 90 0.09 0.22 10.78
N THR A 91 1.35 0.06 11.21
CA THR A 91 1.70 0.24 12.61
C THR A 91 3.20 0.42 12.80
N GLU A 92 3.60 0.96 13.94
CA GLU A 92 4.99 0.98 14.38
C GLU A 92 5.34 -0.21 15.27
N ARG A 93 4.37 -1.04 15.65
CA ARG A 93 4.61 -2.20 16.52
C ARG A 93 5.26 -3.34 15.75
N GLU A 94 6.44 -3.77 16.17
CA GLU A 94 7.19 -4.85 15.54
C GLU A 94 6.41 -6.16 15.50
N THR A 95 5.75 -6.53 16.60
CA THR A 95 5.00 -7.79 16.67
C THR A 95 3.85 -7.83 15.69
N VAL A 96 3.17 -6.69 15.48
CA VAL A 96 2.07 -6.61 14.51
C VAL A 96 2.61 -6.69 13.09
N LYS A 97 3.73 -6.01 12.81
CA LYS A 97 4.38 -6.08 11.49
C LYS A 97 4.81 -7.51 11.15
N GLN A 98 5.38 -8.23 12.13
CA GLN A 98 5.76 -9.62 11.93
C GLN A 98 4.56 -10.50 11.61
N ALA A 99 3.45 -10.32 12.32
CA ALA A 99 2.24 -11.08 12.08
C ALA A 99 1.70 -10.82 10.67
N ILE A 100 1.74 -9.56 10.21
CA ILE A 100 1.31 -9.20 8.86
C ILE A 100 2.17 -9.91 7.82
N PHE A 101 3.50 -9.89 7.98
CA PHE A 101 4.40 -10.55 7.03
C PHE A 101 4.20 -12.06 7.04
N GLU A 102 4.02 -12.67 8.21
CA GLU A 102 3.76 -14.10 8.30
C GLU A 102 2.46 -14.49 7.59
N ASP A 103 1.42 -13.67 7.72
CA ASP A 103 0.15 -13.91 7.04
C ASP A 103 0.25 -13.72 5.53
N LEU A 104 1.14 -12.84 5.06
CA LEU A 104 1.33 -12.60 3.63
C LEU A 104 2.15 -13.67 2.93
N LEU A 105 3.16 -14.23 3.61
CA LEU A 105 4.12 -15.13 2.96
C LEU A 105 3.50 -16.28 2.17
N PRO A 106 2.45 -16.97 2.65
CA PRO A 106 1.84 -18.06 1.88
C PRO A 106 1.18 -17.62 0.58
N HIS A 107 0.89 -16.34 0.42
CA HIS A 107 0.09 -15.82 -0.70
C HIS A 107 0.88 -15.06 -1.75
N ILE A 108 2.09 -14.60 -1.41
CA ILE A 108 2.87 -13.75 -2.31
C ILE A 108 3.64 -14.55 -3.35
N GLN A 109 4.04 -13.84 -4.42
CA GLN A 109 4.80 -14.44 -5.51
C GLN A 109 6.30 -14.45 -5.17
N PRO A 110 7.10 -15.33 -5.82
CA PRO A 110 8.55 -15.37 -5.57
C PRO A 110 9.24 -14.04 -5.84
N HIS A 111 8.73 -13.24 -6.78
CA HIS A 111 9.34 -11.96 -7.14
C HIS A 111 8.86 -10.78 -6.28
N THR A 112 7.87 -10.98 -5.42
CA THR A 112 7.27 -9.89 -4.64
C THR A 112 8.29 -9.27 -3.70
N ILE A 113 8.39 -7.95 -3.71
CA ILE A 113 9.23 -7.18 -2.79
C ILE A 113 8.37 -6.78 -1.59
N LEU A 114 8.84 -7.09 -0.40
CA LEU A 114 8.20 -6.70 0.86
C LEU A 114 8.98 -5.56 1.50
N THR A 115 8.30 -4.51 1.90
CA THR A 115 8.94 -3.40 2.58
C THR A 115 8.03 -2.85 3.68
N SER A 116 8.64 -2.11 4.61
CA SER A 116 7.92 -1.50 5.72
C SER A 116 8.23 -0.01 5.79
N ASN A 117 7.20 0.78 6.00
CA ASN A 117 7.34 2.22 6.19
C ASN A 117 7.44 2.51 7.69
N THR A 118 8.63 2.35 8.25
CA THR A 118 8.89 2.57 9.66
C THR A 118 10.23 3.25 9.88
N SER A 119 10.30 4.08 10.92
CA SER A 119 11.54 4.72 11.35
C SER A 119 12.04 4.18 12.69
N SER A 120 11.23 3.42 13.41
CA SER A 120 11.55 2.98 14.77
C SER A 120 11.95 1.51 14.87
N ILE A 121 11.68 0.72 13.83
CA ILE A 121 11.96 -0.71 13.82
C ILE A 121 12.93 -1.01 12.67
N SER A 122 13.96 -1.81 12.94
CA SER A 122 14.93 -2.19 11.93
C SER A 122 14.27 -3.03 10.82
N ILE A 123 14.39 -2.58 9.60
CA ILE A 123 13.89 -3.32 8.43
C ILE A 123 14.63 -4.65 8.29
N THR A 124 15.94 -4.66 8.57
CA THR A 124 16.73 -5.90 8.56
C THR A 124 16.18 -6.90 9.55
N ARG A 125 15.81 -6.43 10.75
CA ARG A 125 15.26 -7.30 11.80
C ARG A 125 13.91 -7.87 11.37
N LEU A 126 13.07 -7.07 10.73
CA LEU A 126 11.80 -7.56 10.18
C LEU A 126 12.03 -8.58 9.06
N ALA A 127 12.95 -8.28 8.16
CA ALA A 127 13.27 -9.16 7.04
C ALA A 127 13.77 -10.52 7.52
N SER A 128 14.50 -10.59 8.63
CA SER A 128 15.00 -11.84 9.19
C SER A 128 13.90 -12.80 9.63
N ARG A 129 12.67 -12.30 9.78
CA ARG A 129 11.48 -13.09 10.14
C ARG A 129 10.73 -13.62 8.92
N THR A 130 11.21 -13.33 7.71
CA THR A 130 10.60 -13.80 6.47
C THR A 130 11.52 -14.76 5.75
N ASP A 131 11.06 -15.33 4.64
CA ASP A 131 11.84 -16.24 3.82
C ASP A 131 12.69 -15.52 2.76
N ARG A 132 12.70 -14.18 2.75
CA ARG A 132 13.40 -13.37 1.75
C ARG A 132 13.99 -12.11 2.37
N PRO A 133 15.08 -12.25 3.17
CA PRO A 133 15.64 -11.11 3.92
C PRO A 133 16.08 -9.93 3.04
N GLU A 134 16.44 -10.18 1.78
CA GLU A 134 16.88 -9.14 0.85
C GLU A 134 15.72 -8.31 0.26
N ARG A 135 14.50 -8.64 0.55
CA ARG A 135 13.29 -8.00 0.03
C ARG A 135 12.40 -7.57 1.16
#